data_9b2fe9a1c98b5539396f110648e7dbb7
#
_entry.id   9b2fe9a1c98b5539396f110648e7dbb7
#
_cell.length_a   1.000
_cell.length_b   1.000
_cell.length_c   1.000
_cell.angle_alpha   90.00
_cell.angle_beta   90.00
_cell.angle_gamma   90.00
#
_symmetry.space_group_name_H-M   'P 1'
#
loop_
_entity.id
_entity.type
_entity.pdbx_description
1 polymer ?
#
loop_
_entity_poly.entity_id
_entity_poly.type
_entity_poly.pdbx_seq_one_letter_code
_entity_poly.pdbx_strand_id
1 'polypeptide(L)'
;LLTCPSVRVTQREVAALNYKTDIMSEQDNLLTVKGVEKYRRIFAARSFYKAYIVFDLYKNVNEAVNAAASGMFTYFLRRLYGKGNLEYRLDIKSGDVSREDRKRLSVKLSERLDKQGFINSPSAYMFEITVMSVYRGAMLLIMPQAQLDDRFTYKKQGVSASIHPAAAAACVSFIAPY
;
A
#
# COMPACT_ATOMS: atom_id res chain seq x y z
N LEU A 1 4.99 0.83 -4.52
CA LEU A 1 5.10 -0.57 -4.12
C LEU A 1 3.80 -1.30 -4.46
N LEU A 2 3.91 -2.47 -5.07
CA LEU A 2 2.78 -3.36 -5.35
C LEU A 2 2.92 -4.63 -4.50
N THR A 3 1.79 -5.10 -3.96
CA THR A 3 1.68 -6.47 -3.42
C THR A 3 1.00 -7.36 -4.46
N CYS A 4 1.58 -8.49 -4.78
CA CYS A 4 1.22 -9.29 -5.94
C CYS A 4 0.93 -10.76 -5.58
N PRO A 5 0.14 -11.50 -6.37
CA PRO A 5 0.09 -12.96 -6.28
C PRO A 5 1.33 -13.63 -6.90
N SER A 6 1.95 -12.98 -7.88
CA SER A 6 3.20 -13.39 -8.53
C SER A 6 3.97 -12.15 -8.99
N VAL A 7 5.15 -11.94 -8.42
CA VAL A 7 6.01 -10.79 -8.75
C VAL A 7 6.39 -10.80 -10.22
N ARG A 8 6.76 -11.95 -10.77
CA ARG A 8 7.24 -12.05 -12.17
C ARG A 8 6.14 -11.75 -13.19
N VAL A 9 4.91 -12.20 -12.93
CA VAL A 9 3.76 -11.89 -13.81
C VAL A 9 3.45 -10.40 -13.74
N THR A 10 3.34 -9.85 -12.53
CA THR A 10 3.07 -8.43 -12.35
C THR A 10 4.17 -7.55 -12.93
N GLN A 11 5.44 -7.98 -12.81
CA GLN A 11 6.56 -7.27 -13.40
C GLN A 11 6.44 -7.16 -14.92
N ARG A 12 6.11 -8.25 -15.61
CA ARG A 12 5.90 -8.26 -17.08
C ARG A 12 4.75 -7.34 -17.48
N GLU A 13 3.63 -7.43 -16.77
CA GLU A 13 2.45 -6.62 -17.05
C GLU A 13 2.73 -5.11 -16.85
N VAL A 14 3.43 -4.75 -15.78
CA VAL A 14 3.81 -3.37 -15.49
C VAL A 14 4.88 -2.86 -16.46
N ALA A 15 5.81 -3.71 -16.88
CA ALA A 15 6.81 -3.36 -17.89
C ALA A 15 6.16 -3.09 -19.26
N ALA A 16 5.08 -3.80 -19.61
CA ALA A 16 4.30 -3.53 -20.82
C ALA A 16 3.61 -2.15 -20.79
N LEU A 17 3.45 -1.55 -19.61
CA LEU A 17 2.98 -0.16 -19.43
C LEU A 17 4.13 0.87 -19.50
N ASN A 18 5.34 0.45 -19.87
CA ASN A 18 6.56 1.26 -19.94
C ASN A 18 7.06 1.80 -18.57
N TYR A 19 6.78 1.11 -17.47
CA TYR A 19 7.33 1.45 -16.16
C TYR A 19 8.57 0.61 -15.82
N LYS A 20 9.54 1.26 -15.17
CA LYS A 20 10.69 0.56 -14.59
C LYS A 20 10.28 -0.12 -13.29
N THR A 21 10.72 -1.35 -13.10
CA THR A 21 10.38 -2.16 -11.93
C THR A 21 11.62 -2.78 -11.32
N ASP A 22 11.61 -2.90 -9.99
CA ASP A 22 12.60 -3.66 -9.24
C ASP A 22 11.86 -4.66 -8.32
N ILE A 23 12.27 -5.92 -8.34
CA ILE A 23 11.76 -6.91 -7.40
C ILE A 23 12.36 -6.59 -6.02
N MET A 24 11.51 -6.23 -5.07
CA MET A 24 11.94 -5.94 -3.72
C MET A 24 12.07 -7.20 -2.87
N SER A 25 11.11 -8.11 -2.98
CA SER A 25 11.11 -9.41 -2.34
C SER A 25 10.24 -10.38 -3.12
N GLU A 26 10.84 -11.46 -3.62
CA GLU A 26 10.06 -12.55 -4.23
C GLU A 26 9.26 -13.32 -3.17
N GLN A 27 9.84 -13.53 -1.99
CA GLN A 27 9.22 -14.27 -0.89
C GLN A 27 7.95 -13.55 -0.37
N ASP A 28 8.00 -12.22 -0.24
CA ASP A 28 6.87 -11.42 0.24
C ASP A 28 5.96 -10.94 -0.89
N ASN A 29 6.29 -11.30 -2.13
CA ASN A 29 5.56 -10.87 -3.34
C ASN A 29 5.46 -9.34 -3.46
N LEU A 30 6.59 -8.65 -3.28
CA LEU A 30 6.68 -7.19 -3.32
C LEU A 30 7.45 -6.72 -4.56
N LEU A 31 6.81 -5.82 -5.33
CA LEU A 31 7.36 -5.20 -6.54
C LEU A 31 7.38 -3.69 -6.41
N THR A 32 8.55 -3.07 -6.58
CA THR A 32 8.68 -1.62 -6.65
C THR A 32 8.54 -1.14 -8.09
N VAL A 33 7.75 -0.10 -8.31
CA VAL A 33 7.57 0.56 -9.61
C VAL A 33 8.09 1.98 -9.52
N LYS A 34 8.95 2.39 -10.47
CA LYS A 34 9.57 3.72 -10.50
C LYS A 34 9.01 4.56 -11.64
N GLY A 35 9.05 5.88 -11.49
CA GLY A 35 8.68 6.83 -12.55
C GLY A 35 7.18 6.91 -12.83
N VAL A 36 6.35 6.56 -11.85
CA VAL A 36 4.89 6.66 -12.00
C VAL A 36 4.45 8.11 -11.81
N GLU A 37 4.24 8.82 -12.91
CA GLU A 37 3.77 10.22 -12.87
C GLU A 37 2.29 10.32 -12.45
N LYS A 38 1.47 9.36 -12.88
CA LYS A 38 0.04 9.30 -12.58
C LYS A 38 -0.30 7.98 -11.91
N TYR A 39 -0.56 8.03 -10.61
CA TYR A 39 -0.87 6.85 -9.79
C TYR A 39 -1.95 5.94 -10.42
N ARG A 40 -3.02 6.54 -10.99
CA ARG A 40 -4.10 5.78 -11.65
C ARG A 40 -3.65 4.90 -12.81
N ARG A 41 -2.59 5.25 -13.52
CA ARG A 41 -2.11 4.45 -14.66
C ARG A 41 -1.63 3.06 -14.27
N ILE A 42 -1.19 2.86 -13.03
CA ILE A 42 -0.76 1.55 -12.56
C ILE A 42 -1.93 0.55 -12.52
N PHE A 43 -3.16 1.02 -12.39
CA PHE A 43 -4.35 0.17 -12.37
C PHE A 43 -4.76 -0.37 -13.75
N ALA A 44 -4.03 -0.04 -14.82
CA ALA A 44 -4.13 -0.78 -16.08
C ALA A 44 -3.57 -2.21 -15.95
N ALA A 45 -2.60 -2.43 -15.05
CA ALA A 45 -2.16 -3.77 -14.65
C ALA A 45 -3.21 -4.43 -13.76
N ARG A 46 -3.43 -5.74 -13.93
CA ARG A 46 -4.48 -6.49 -13.23
C ARG A 46 -3.97 -7.48 -12.20
N SER A 47 -2.72 -7.90 -12.29
CA SER A 47 -2.12 -8.97 -11.51
C SER A 47 -1.51 -8.52 -10.17
N PHE A 48 -1.99 -7.46 -9.54
CA PHE A 48 -1.58 -7.06 -8.20
C PHE A 48 -2.77 -6.85 -7.26
N TYR A 49 -2.55 -7.01 -5.95
CA TYR A 49 -3.59 -6.82 -4.95
C TYR A 49 -3.75 -5.37 -4.55
N LYS A 50 -2.66 -4.73 -4.13
CA LYS A 50 -2.64 -3.35 -3.63
C LYS A 50 -1.47 -2.58 -4.20
N ALA A 51 -1.69 -1.29 -4.44
CA ALA A 51 -0.65 -0.34 -4.80
C ALA A 51 -0.47 0.69 -3.67
N TYR A 52 0.79 0.93 -3.31
CA TYR A 52 1.16 1.89 -2.28
C TYR A 52 2.11 2.94 -2.85
N ILE A 53 1.96 4.18 -2.41
CA ILE A 53 2.97 5.22 -2.56
C ILE A 53 4.01 4.98 -1.45
N VAL A 54 5.27 4.81 -1.81
CA VAL A 54 6.36 4.67 -0.85
C VAL A 54 6.82 6.06 -0.43
N PHE A 55 6.74 6.36 0.86
CA PHE A 55 7.30 7.58 1.39
C PHE A 55 8.79 7.42 1.64
N ASP A 56 9.17 6.40 2.45
CA ASP A 56 10.58 6.10 2.72
C ASP A 56 10.76 4.70 3.33
N LEU A 57 12.03 4.27 3.45
CA LEU A 57 12.48 3.04 4.09
C LEU A 57 13.27 3.38 5.36
N TYR A 58 12.92 2.76 6.48
CA TYR A 58 13.50 2.96 7.80
C TYR A 58 14.15 1.67 8.30
N LYS A 59 15.06 1.77 9.28
CA LYS A 59 15.75 0.60 9.84
C LYS A 59 14.82 -0.37 10.55
N ASN A 60 13.73 0.13 11.14
CA ASN A 60 12.76 -0.67 11.89
C ASN A 60 11.38 0.01 11.96
N VAL A 61 10.39 -0.74 12.47
CA VAL A 61 9.00 -0.28 12.62
C VAL A 61 8.89 0.96 13.52
N ASN A 62 9.67 1.05 14.59
CA ASN A 62 9.62 2.19 15.50
C ASN A 62 10.06 3.50 14.82
N GLU A 63 11.11 3.44 14.03
CA GLU A 63 11.57 4.59 13.24
C GLU A 63 10.52 5.00 12.20
N ALA A 64 9.93 4.06 11.48
CA ALA A 64 8.87 4.32 10.52
C ALA A 64 7.63 4.95 11.18
N VAL A 65 7.22 4.45 12.35
CA VAL A 65 6.11 5.02 13.15
C VAL A 65 6.44 6.44 13.62
N ASN A 66 7.66 6.70 14.07
CA ASN A 66 8.08 8.04 14.47
C ASN A 66 8.09 9.00 13.26
N ALA A 67 8.56 8.55 12.12
CA ALA A 67 8.56 9.32 10.86
C ALA A 67 7.14 9.63 10.37
N ALA A 68 6.19 8.69 10.54
CA ALA A 68 4.78 8.90 10.19
C ALA A 68 4.11 10.04 10.98
N ALA A 69 4.63 10.38 12.16
CA ALA A 69 4.18 11.53 12.94
C ALA A 69 5.06 12.79 12.76
N SER A 70 6.00 12.77 11.83
CA SER A 70 6.89 13.91 11.55
C SER A 70 6.18 15.01 10.76
N GLY A 71 6.64 16.25 10.94
CA GLY A 71 6.16 17.39 10.15
C GLY A 71 6.38 17.22 8.64
N MET A 72 7.44 16.52 8.23
CA MET A 72 7.74 16.25 6.82
C MET A 72 6.68 15.30 6.21
N PHE A 73 6.32 14.22 6.89
CA PHE A 73 5.31 13.28 6.41
C PHE A 73 3.92 13.91 6.36
N THR A 74 3.53 14.63 7.43
CA THR A 74 2.22 15.29 7.48
C THR A 74 2.11 16.44 6.47
N TYR A 75 3.22 17.16 6.20
CA TYR A 75 3.28 18.12 5.11
C TYR A 75 3.07 17.43 3.74
N PHE A 76 3.71 16.29 3.52
CA PHE A 76 3.53 15.51 2.29
C PHE A 76 2.08 15.06 2.12
N LEU A 77 1.42 14.55 3.17
CA LEU A 77 0.00 14.19 3.14
C LEU A 77 -0.89 15.40 2.78
N ARG A 78 -0.62 16.56 3.38
CA ARG A 78 -1.37 17.79 3.05
C ARG A 78 -1.15 18.29 1.62
N ARG A 79 0.01 18.01 1.04
CA ARG A 79 0.27 18.28 -0.39
C ARG A 79 -0.53 17.34 -1.30
N LEU A 80 -0.75 16.10 -0.91
CA LEU A 80 -1.50 15.12 -1.70
C LEU A 80 -3.04 15.30 -1.58
N TYR A 81 -3.53 15.58 -0.38
CA TYR A 81 -4.96 15.52 -0.06
C TYR A 81 -5.58 16.89 0.29
N GLY A 82 -4.78 17.94 0.37
CA GLY A 82 -5.24 19.29 0.66
C GLY A 82 -5.14 19.66 2.15
N LYS A 83 -5.70 20.84 2.48
CA LYS A 83 -5.76 21.38 3.83
C LYS A 83 -7.11 21.03 4.47
N GLY A 84 -7.12 20.85 5.78
CA GLY A 84 -8.33 20.54 6.56
C GLY A 84 -8.17 19.28 7.40
N ASN A 85 -9.28 18.77 7.87
CA ASN A 85 -9.33 17.51 8.60
C ASN A 85 -9.18 16.36 7.58
N LEU A 86 -8.07 15.66 7.67
CA LEU A 86 -7.78 14.53 6.79
C LEU A 86 -8.07 13.23 7.55
N GLU A 87 -9.04 12.49 7.04
CA GLU A 87 -9.43 11.19 7.59
C GLU A 87 -8.51 10.11 7.08
N TYR A 88 -7.94 9.33 7.99
CA TYR A 88 -7.01 8.25 7.66
C TYR A 88 -7.37 6.95 8.38
N ARG A 89 -6.89 5.84 7.85
CA ARG A 89 -6.80 4.56 8.53
C ARG A 89 -5.34 4.21 8.78
N LEU A 90 -5.05 3.57 9.90
CA LEU A 90 -3.70 3.10 10.23
C LEU A 90 -3.63 1.58 10.18
N ASP A 91 -2.58 1.06 9.53
CA ASP A 91 -2.27 -0.37 9.50
C ASP A 91 -0.77 -0.60 9.75
N ILE A 92 -0.42 -1.41 10.75
CA ILE A 92 0.96 -1.80 11.05
C ILE A 92 1.11 -3.28 10.75
N LYS A 93 1.77 -3.59 9.62
CA LYS A 93 2.03 -4.94 9.11
C LYS A 93 3.44 -5.35 9.48
N SER A 94 3.58 -6.07 10.58
CA SER A 94 4.88 -6.58 11.01
C SER A 94 4.72 -7.96 11.63
N GLY A 95 5.50 -8.92 11.14
CA GLY A 95 5.65 -10.24 11.77
C GLY A 95 6.53 -10.20 13.02
N ASP A 96 7.45 -9.23 13.07
CA ASP A 96 8.48 -9.12 14.11
C ASP A 96 8.02 -8.36 15.36
N VAL A 97 6.83 -7.74 15.32
CA VAL A 97 6.26 -6.95 16.42
C VAL A 97 5.02 -7.65 16.96
N SER A 98 4.96 -7.82 18.29
CA SER A 98 3.82 -8.46 18.94
C SER A 98 2.51 -7.72 18.66
N ARG A 99 1.36 -8.40 18.84
CA ARG A 99 0.05 -7.77 18.66
C ARG A 99 -0.16 -6.60 19.63
N GLU A 100 0.29 -6.76 20.87
CA GLU A 100 0.21 -5.76 21.92
C GLU A 100 1.06 -4.53 21.59
N ASP A 101 2.28 -4.74 21.12
CA ASP A 101 3.16 -3.65 20.72
C ASP A 101 2.64 -2.92 19.49
N ARG A 102 2.10 -3.63 18.50
CA ARG A 102 1.43 -2.99 17.34
C ARG A 102 0.27 -2.11 17.78
N LYS A 103 -0.56 -2.58 18.72
CA LYS A 103 -1.66 -1.80 19.28
C LYS A 103 -1.14 -0.54 19.98
N ARG A 104 -0.12 -0.68 20.83
CA ARG A 104 0.53 0.44 21.52
C ARG A 104 1.11 1.47 20.55
N LEU A 105 1.81 1.03 19.52
CA LEU A 105 2.35 1.90 18.49
C LEU A 105 1.26 2.61 17.70
N SER A 106 0.17 1.92 17.38
CA SER A 106 -0.99 2.52 16.69
C SER A 106 -1.64 3.61 17.50
N VAL A 107 -1.89 3.39 18.78
CA VAL A 107 -2.46 4.40 19.69
C VAL A 107 -1.54 5.62 19.76
N LYS A 108 -0.25 5.40 20.04
CA LYS A 108 0.74 6.48 20.13
C LYS A 108 0.83 7.31 18.86
N LEU A 109 0.78 6.65 17.69
CA LEU A 109 0.83 7.35 16.39
C LEU A 109 -0.46 8.14 16.16
N SER A 110 -1.63 7.55 16.44
CA SER A 110 -2.92 8.25 16.30
C SER A 110 -2.98 9.51 17.16
N GLU A 111 -2.61 9.42 18.43
CA GLU A 111 -2.58 10.60 19.34
C GLU A 111 -1.68 11.74 18.82
N ARG A 112 -0.58 11.41 18.16
CA ARG A 112 0.33 12.40 17.59
C ARG A 112 -0.22 13.01 16.29
N LEU A 113 -0.90 12.24 15.47
CA LEU A 113 -1.53 12.71 14.24
C LEU A 113 -2.78 13.54 14.55
N ASP A 114 -3.57 13.15 15.55
CA ASP A 114 -4.76 13.91 16.01
C ASP A 114 -4.37 15.33 16.44
N LYS A 115 -3.25 15.50 17.15
CA LYS A 115 -2.70 16.83 17.51
C LYS A 115 -2.31 17.68 16.30
N GLN A 116 -2.15 17.07 15.13
CA GLN A 116 -1.82 17.73 13.88
C GLN A 116 -3.05 17.89 12.95
N GLY A 117 -4.26 17.60 13.46
CA GLY A 117 -5.52 17.76 12.72
C GLY A 117 -5.79 16.64 11.71
N PHE A 118 -5.30 15.42 11.97
CA PHE A 118 -5.70 14.22 11.25
C PHE A 118 -6.72 13.45 12.10
N ILE A 119 -7.65 12.77 11.45
CA ILE A 119 -8.73 12.04 12.13
C ILE A 119 -8.61 10.55 11.79
N ASN A 120 -8.41 9.71 12.80
CA ASN A 120 -8.41 8.26 12.61
C ASN A 120 -9.84 7.76 12.39
N SER A 121 -10.16 7.35 11.16
CA SER A 121 -11.48 6.91 10.73
C SER A 121 -11.39 5.55 10.04
N PRO A 122 -11.51 4.42 10.75
CA PRO A 122 -11.30 3.08 10.20
C PRO A 122 -12.23 2.70 9.05
N SER A 123 -13.41 3.30 8.96
CA SER A 123 -14.45 2.98 7.98
C SER A 123 -14.64 4.03 6.89
N ALA A 124 -14.35 5.31 7.18
CA ALA A 124 -14.54 6.42 6.28
C ALA A 124 -13.24 7.24 6.15
N TYR A 125 -12.23 6.68 5.52
CA TYR A 125 -10.91 7.29 5.38
C TYR A 125 -10.60 7.67 3.93
N MET A 126 -9.79 8.71 3.75
CA MET A 126 -9.30 9.16 2.45
C MET A 126 -8.07 8.37 2.00
N PHE A 127 -7.25 7.93 2.95
CA PHE A 127 -6.04 7.15 2.70
C PHE A 127 -5.68 6.26 3.90
N GLU A 128 -4.95 5.20 3.63
CA GLU A 128 -4.38 4.33 4.66
C GLU A 128 -2.89 4.67 4.83
N ILE A 129 -2.46 4.89 6.06
CA ILE A 129 -1.05 4.95 6.44
C ILE A 129 -0.65 3.53 6.81
N THR A 130 0.26 2.93 6.07
CA THR A 130 0.74 1.58 6.33
C THR A 130 2.22 1.61 6.73
N VAL A 131 2.56 1.02 7.86
CA VAL A 131 3.93 0.68 8.23
C VAL A 131 4.11 -0.81 8.01
N MET A 132 5.00 -1.19 7.10
CA MET A 132 5.20 -2.59 6.69
C MET A 132 6.64 -3.01 6.95
N SER A 133 6.84 -4.06 7.77
CA SER A 133 8.14 -4.73 7.88
C SER A 133 8.51 -5.37 6.56
N VAL A 134 9.77 -5.20 6.16
CA VAL A 134 10.39 -5.82 5.00
C VAL A 134 11.77 -6.35 5.41
N TYR A 135 12.36 -7.22 4.60
CA TYR A 135 13.64 -7.87 4.91
C TYR A 135 14.76 -6.92 5.40
N ARG A 136 14.78 -5.67 4.96
CA ARG A 136 15.83 -4.68 5.31
C ARG A 136 15.36 -3.56 6.23
N GLY A 137 14.24 -3.73 6.93
CA GLY A 137 13.70 -2.68 7.80
C GLY A 137 12.18 -2.55 7.77
N ALA A 138 11.70 -1.32 7.73
CA ALA A 138 10.26 -1.04 7.64
C ALA A 138 9.98 0.10 6.66
N MET A 139 9.00 -0.07 5.80
CA MET A 139 8.53 0.96 4.86
C MET A 139 7.38 1.74 5.46
N LEU A 140 7.42 3.06 5.25
CA LEU A 140 6.28 3.94 5.47
C LEU A 140 5.58 4.16 4.12
N LEU A 141 4.33 3.75 4.06
CA LEU A 141 3.54 3.63 2.85
C LEU A 141 2.23 4.41 2.98
N ILE A 142 1.72 4.91 1.86
CA ILE A 142 0.41 5.52 1.77
C ILE A 142 -0.39 4.76 0.70
N MET A 143 -1.56 4.28 1.06
CA MET A 143 -2.51 3.73 0.10
C MET A 143 -3.69 4.71 -0.02
N PRO A 144 -3.86 5.38 -1.17
CA PRO A 144 -5.06 6.15 -1.45
C PRO A 144 -6.29 5.25 -1.35
N GLN A 145 -7.41 5.81 -0.92
CA GLN A 145 -8.64 5.05 -0.74
C GLN A 145 -9.01 4.28 -2.02
N ALA A 146 -9.62 3.10 -1.84
CA ALA A 146 -10.02 2.17 -2.89
C ALA A 146 -10.94 2.75 -4.00
N GLN A 147 -11.48 3.94 -3.81
CA GLN A 147 -12.27 4.68 -4.83
C GLN A 147 -11.48 4.95 -6.13
N LEU A 148 -10.15 4.83 -6.08
CA LEU A 148 -9.29 4.97 -7.26
C LEU A 148 -9.07 3.65 -8.01
N ASP A 149 -9.41 2.51 -7.40
CA ASP A 149 -9.22 1.17 -7.95
C ASP A 149 -10.58 0.57 -8.33
N ASP A 150 -10.94 0.72 -9.59
CA ASP A 150 -12.18 0.21 -10.17
C ASP A 150 -12.00 -1.13 -10.90
N ARG A 151 -10.79 -1.71 -10.88
CA ARG A 151 -10.46 -2.95 -11.63
C ARG A 151 -11.39 -4.13 -11.34
N PHE A 152 -12.00 -4.15 -10.16
CA PHE A 152 -12.79 -5.29 -9.67
C PHE A 152 -14.26 -4.94 -9.42
N THR A 153 -14.73 -3.80 -9.87
CA THR A 153 -16.13 -3.34 -9.71
C THR A 153 -17.14 -4.23 -10.42
N TYR A 154 -16.71 -5.00 -11.43
CA TYR A 154 -17.55 -6.00 -12.10
C TYR A 154 -17.96 -7.17 -11.20
N LYS A 155 -17.22 -7.40 -10.11
CA LYS A 155 -17.53 -8.47 -9.15
C LYS A 155 -18.66 -8.03 -8.21
N LYS A 156 -19.92 -8.23 -8.64
CA LYS A 156 -21.13 -7.83 -7.88
C LYS A 156 -21.42 -8.74 -6.69
N GLN A 157 -21.03 -10.01 -6.75
CA GLN A 157 -21.25 -10.98 -5.67
C GLN A 157 -19.97 -11.77 -5.44
N GLY A 158 -19.61 -11.96 -4.17
CA GLY A 158 -18.53 -12.84 -3.74
C GLY A 158 -19.11 -14.15 -3.19
N VAL A 159 -18.62 -15.28 -3.69
CA VAL A 159 -18.84 -16.57 -3.04
C VAL A 159 -17.63 -16.92 -2.18
N SER A 160 -17.83 -17.64 -1.08
CA SER A 160 -16.77 -17.93 -0.09
C SER A 160 -15.52 -18.60 -0.67
N ALA A 161 -15.64 -19.31 -1.79
CA ALA A 161 -14.55 -20.01 -2.47
C ALA A 161 -14.01 -19.26 -3.72
N SER A 162 -14.37 -17.98 -3.91
CA SER A 162 -13.93 -17.27 -5.12
C SER A 162 -12.46 -16.84 -5.03
N ILE A 163 -11.70 -17.14 -6.08
CA ILE A 163 -10.31 -16.67 -6.22
C ILE A 163 -10.30 -15.14 -6.32
N HIS A 164 -9.32 -14.50 -5.68
CA HIS A 164 -9.13 -13.05 -5.82
C HIS A 164 -8.85 -12.72 -7.31
N PRO A 165 -9.50 -11.70 -7.90
CA PRO A 165 -9.36 -11.40 -9.33
C PRO A 165 -7.92 -11.17 -9.80
N ALA A 166 -7.05 -10.58 -8.98
CA ALA A 166 -5.64 -10.41 -9.31
C ALA A 166 -4.90 -11.76 -9.41
N ALA A 167 -5.24 -12.73 -8.56
CA ALA A 167 -4.68 -14.08 -8.64
C ALA A 167 -5.17 -14.80 -9.89
N ALA A 168 -6.45 -14.67 -10.23
CA ALA A 168 -7.02 -15.22 -11.47
C ALA A 168 -6.33 -14.62 -12.71
N ALA A 169 -6.12 -13.29 -12.75
CA ALA A 169 -5.40 -12.63 -13.83
C ALA A 169 -3.96 -13.14 -13.95
N ALA A 170 -3.25 -13.35 -12.83
CA ALA A 170 -1.92 -13.94 -12.85
C ALA A 170 -1.93 -15.37 -13.41
N CYS A 171 -2.88 -16.21 -13.04
CA CYS A 171 -3.01 -17.57 -13.56
C CYS A 171 -3.24 -17.58 -15.07
N VAL A 172 -4.12 -16.70 -15.58
CA VAL A 172 -4.36 -16.58 -17.03
C VAL A 172 -3.09 -16.19 -17.76
N SER A 173 -2.29 -15.27 -17.23
CA SER A 173 -1.02 -14.83 -17.84
C SER A 173 0.05 -15.93 -17.89
N PHE A 174 -0.05 -16.98 -17.07
CA PHE A 174 0.82 -18.15 -17.18
C PHE A 174 0.42 -19.07 -18.34
N ILE A 175 -0.88 -19.16 -18.64
CA ILE A 175 -1.43 -20.09 -19.65
C ILE A 175 -1.40 -19.44 -21.03
N ALA A 176 -1.63 -18.17 -21.13
CA ALA A 176 -1.61 -17.37 -22.37
C ALA A 176 -0.52 -16.29 -22.26
N PRO A 177 0.77 -16.64 -22.45
CA PRO A 177 1.83 -15.62 -22.50
C PRO A 177 1.58 -14.72 -23.71
N TYR A 178 1.68 -13.42 -23.50
CA TYR A 178 1.54 -12.37 -24.52
C TYR A 178 2.51 -12.54 -25.66
#